data_fcf14a4871c6df5d446da838559732b7
#
_entry.id   fcf14a4871c6df5d446da838559732b7
#
_cell.length_a   1.000
_cell.length_b   1.000
_cell.length_c   1.000
_cell.angle_alpha   90.00
_cell.angle_beta   90.00
_cell.angle_gamma   90.00
#
_symmetry.space_group_name_H-M   'P 1'
#
loop_
_entity.id
_entity.type
_entity.pdbx_description
1 polymer ?
#
loop_
_entity_poly.entity_id
_entity_poly.type
_entity_poly.pdbx_seq_one_letter_code
_entity_poly.pdbx_strand_id
1 'polypeptide(L)'
;LTVRLAIRRYGAYGLLIPGLIFIMTGSLAMAVLLRLFEPTFWTVMGPISLFAYGASFIIPAMSTASLAPFPQIAGAASALSGFMQLGGGLVGSIIASLFANPVTALATVVPGLGLITLLSYIWWRMLPEPPMVSEALGQHDKPTP
;
A
#
# COMPACT_ATOMS: atom_id res chain seq x y z
N LEU A 1 -15.84 -5.31 -8.22
CA LEU A 1 -17.14 -4.76 -7.77
C LEU A 1 -17.10 -4.35 -6.30
N THR A 2 -16.53 -5.15 -5.40
CA THR A 2 -16.45 -4.90 -3.95
C THR A 2 -15.66 -3.64 -3.59
N VAL A 3 -14.54 -3.37 -4.25
CA VAL A 3 -13.69 -2.20 -4.00
C VAL A 3 -14.41 -0.88 -4.33
N ARG A 4 -15.15 -0.82 -5.44
CA ARG A 4 -15.94 0.38 -5.82
C ARG A 4 -17.06 0.71 -4.83
N LEU A 5 -17.73 -0.30 -4.30
CA LEU A 5 -18.77 -0.10 -3.28
C LEU A 5 -18.19 0.36 -1.95
N ALA A 6 -17.03 -0.18 -1.56
CA ALA A 6 -16.35 0.19 -0.34
C ALA A 6 -15.80 1.63 -0.38
N ILE A 7 -15.26 2.09 -1.52
CA ILE A 7 -14.82 3.49 -1.72
C ILE A 7 -15.99 4.47 -1.57
N ARG A 8 -17.17 4.15 -2.09
CA ARG A 8 -18.36 5.00 -1.95
C ARG A 8 -18.89 5.10 -0.54
N ARG A 9 -18.65 4.08 0.32
CA ARG A 9 -19.24 4.01 1.66
C ARG A 9 -18.30 4.48 2.78
N TYR A 10 -16.98 4.33 2.60
CA TYR A 10 -15.98 4.60 3.64
C TYR A 10 -14.93 5.66 3.22
N GLY A 11 -15.02 6.18 2.00
CA GLY A 11 -14.00 7.08 1.45
C GLY A 11 -12.70 6.36 1.10
N ALA A 12 -11.80 7.05 0.39
CA ALA A 12 -10.50 6.47 0.00
C ALA A 12 -9.65 6.07 1.22
N TYR A 13 -9.73 6.83 2.30
CA TYR A 13 -8.97 6.57 3.53
C TYR A 13 -9.50 5.38 4.35
N GLY A 14 -10.79 5.10 4.28
CA GLY A 14 -11.39 3.97 4.99
C GLY A 14 -10.93 2.59 4.47
N LEU A 15 -10.43 2.53 3.23
CA LEU A 15 -9.90 1.31 2.64
C LEU A 15 -8.44 1.03 3.00
N LEU A 16 -7.71 2.04 3.50
CA LEU A 16 -6.29 1.87 3.86
C LEU A 16 -6.12 0.92 5.05
N ILE A 17 -6.98 1.04 6.06
CA ILE A 17 -6.87 0.22 7.27
C ILE A 17 -7.06 -1.27 6.96
N PRO A 18 -8.17 -1.72 6.32
CA PRO A 18 -8.32 -3.13 5.97
C PRO A 18 -7.23 -3.62 5.01
N GLY A 19 -6.83 -2.81 4.01
CA GLY A 19 -5.73 -3.16 3.12
C GLY A 19 -4.41 -3.37 3.86
N LEU A 20 -4.09 -2.50 4.82
CA LEU A 20 -2.90 -2.60 5.64
C LEU A 20 -2.92 -3.86 6.54
N ILE A 21 -4.07 -4.19 7.12
CA ILE A 21 -4.24 -5.41 7.93
C ILE A 21 -3.95 -6.65 7.07
N PHE A 22 -4.49 -6.73 5.84
CA PHE A 22 -4.22 -7.84 4.94
C PHE A 22 -2.75 -7.94 4.52
N ILE A 23 -2.11 -6.80 4.21
CA ILE A 23 -0.67 -6.77 3.90
C ILE A 23 0.15 -7.24 5.09
N MET A 24 -0.13 -6.74 6.28
CA MET A 24 0.62 -7.13 7.49
C MET A 24 0.42 -8.59 7.83
N THR A 25 -0.81 -9.10 7.74
CA THR A 25 -1.11 -10.51 7.99
C THR A 25 -0.43 -11.41 6.94
N GLY A 26 -0.48 -11.05 5.66
CA GLY A 26 0.20 -11.76 4.59
C GLY A 26 1.73 -11.75 4.76
N SER A 27 2.31 -10.61 5.10
CA SER A 27 3.74 -10.44 5.37
C SER A 27 4.19 -11.28 6.55
N LEU A 28 3.44 -11.25 7.67
CA LEU A 28 3.76 -12.02 8.86
C LEU A 28 3.59 -13.52 8.62
N ALA A 29 2.52 -13.92 7.95
CA ALA A 29 2.31 -15.31 7.55
C ALA A 29 3.46 -15.82 6.68
N MET A 30 3.94 -15.01 5.72
CA MET A 30 5.11 -15.34 4.90
C MET A 30 6.36 -15.57 5.75
N ALA A 31 6.64 -14.64 6.69
CA ALA A 31 7.81 -14.72 7.56
C ALA A 31 7.79 -15.99 8.45
N VAL A 32 6.61 -16.35 8.96
CA VAL A 32 6.44 -17.47 9.88
C VAL A 32 6.40 -18.80 9.13
N LEU A 33 5.56 -18.90 8.09
CA LEU A 33 5.36 -20.16 7.39
C LEU A 33 6.62 -20.65 6.69
N LEU A 34 7.37 -19.76 6.02
CA LEU A 34 8.58 -20.15 5.30
C LEU A 34 9.80 -20.41 6.20
N ARG A 35 9.71 -20.05 7.48
CA ARG A 35 10.78 -20.36 8.48
C ARG A 35 10.48 -21.61 9.29
N LEU A 36 9.19 -21.93 9.50
CA LEU A 36 8.77 -23.04 10.36
C LEU A 36 8.37 -24.30 9.56
N PHE A 37 7.97 -24.13 8.31
CA PHE A 37 7.50 -25.23 7.48
C PHE A 37 8.30 -25.32 6.19
N GLU A 38 8.35 -26.52 5.63
CA GLU A 38 8.95 -26.70 4.30
C GLU A 38 8.19 -25.90 3.23
N PRO A 39 8.91 -25.29 2.27
CA PRO A 39 8.30 -24.47 1.22
C PRO A 39 7.47 -25.37 0.28
N THR A 40 6.18 -25.36 0.51
CA THR A 40 5.17 -26.03 -0.32
C THR A 40 4.42 -24.98 -1.12
N PHE A 41 3.76 -25.36 -2.20
CA PHE A 41 2.92 -24.44 -2.99
C PHE A 41 1.96 -23.60 -2.13
N TRP A 42 1.28 -24.24 -1.17
CA TRP A 42 0.31 -23.56 -0.30
C TRP A 42 0.94 -22.64 0.74
N THR A 43 2.11 -23.00 1.27
CA THR A 43 2.83 -22.17 2.25
C THR A 43 3.39 -20.88 1.64
N VAL A 44 3.59 -20.87 0.31
CA VAL A 44 4.03 -19.69 -0.44
C VAL A 44 2.84 -18.91 -1.01
N MET A 45 1.94 -19.59 -1.72
CA MET A 45 0.83 -18.94 -2.43
C MET A 45 -0.23 -18.36 -1.50
N GLY A 46 -0.49 -18.98 -0.35
CA GLY A 46 -1.44 -18.48 0.64
C GLY A 46 -1.10 -17.05 1.12
N PRO A 47 0.06 -16.85 1.72
CA PRO A 47 0.52 -15.53 2.17
C PRO A 47 0.63 -14.50 1.05
N ILE A 48 1.15 -14.90 -0.15
CA ILE A 48 1.23 -14.00 -1.30
C ILE A 48 -0.15 -13.54 -1.74
N SER A 49 -1.12 -14.44 -1.81
CA SER A 49 -2.50 -14.10 -2.19
C SER A 49 -3.12 -13.11 -1.20
N LEU A 50 -2.88 -13.30 0.09
CA LEU A 50 -3.36 -12.41 1.14
C LEU A 50 -2.70 -11.03 1.06
N PHE A 51 -1.40 -10.99 0.83
CA PHE A 51 -0.65 -9.75 0.59
C PHE A 51 -1.16 -9.02 -0.66
N ALA A 52 -1.30 -9.73 -1.79
CA ALA A 52 -1.79 -9.16 -3.04
C ALA A 52 -3.23 -8.64 -2.92
N TYR A 53 -4.06 -9.34 -2.15
CA TYR A 53 -5.42 -8.89 -1.86
C TYR A 53 -5.40 -7.57 -1.09
N GLY A 54 -4.58 -7.44 -0.06
CA GLY A 54 -4.39 -6.17 0.67
C GLY A 54 -3.88 -5.05 -0.23
N ALA A 55 -2.90 -5.32 -1.09
CA ALA A 55 -2.34 -4.35 -2.04
C ALA A 55 -3.40 -3.85 -3.03
N SER A 56 -4.35 -4.70 -3.45
CA SER A 56 -5.45 -4.32 -4.35
C SER A 56 -6.39 -3.26 -3.77
N PHE A 57 -6.44 -3.08 -2.46
CA PHE A 57 -7.18 -1.99 -1.81
C PHE A 57 -6.33 -0.72 -1.68
N ILE A 58 -5.05 -0.85 -1.34
CA ILE A 58 -4.16 0.29 -1.06
C ILE A 58 -3.78 1.02 -2.34
N ILE A 59 -3.40 0.30 -3.41
CA ILE A 59 -2.91 0.91 -4.65
C ILE A 59 -3.92 1.88 -5.25
N PRO A 60 -5.19 1.55 -5.50
CA PRO A 60 -6.15 2.50 -6.07
C PRO A 60 -6.52 3.63 -5.09
N ALA A 61 -6.57 3.35 -3.79
CA ALA A 61 -6.87 4.36 -2.78
C ALA A 61 -5.76 5.42 -2.73
N MET A 62 -4.49 4.99 -2.71
CA MET A 62 -3.34 5.89 -2.70
C MET A 62 -3.18 6.64 -4.00
N SER A 63 -3.39 6.01 -5.16
CA SER A 63 -3.34 6.68 -6.46
C SER A 63 -4.39 7.79 -6.54
N THR A 64 -5.59 7.54 -6.07
CA THR A 64 -6.66 8.56 -6.04
C THR A 64 -6.32 9.69 -5.09
N ALA A 65 -5.85 9.38 -3.88
CA ALA A 65 -5.52 10.38 -2.88
C ALA A 65 -4.33 11.27 -3.29
N SER A 66 -3.32 10.71 -3.94
CA SER A 66 -2.13 11.46 -4.38
C SER A 66 -2.39 12.35 -5.61
N LEU A 67 -3.38 12.01 -6.44
CA LEU A 67 -3.72 12.80 -7.63
C LEU A 67 -4.78 13.88 -7.34
N ALA A 68 -5.60 13.71 -6.31
CA ALA A 68 -6.70 14.61 -5.99
C ALA A 68 -6.26 16.09 -5.81
N PRO A 69 -5.12 16.42 -5.16
CA PRO A 69 -4.68 17.81 -5.00
C PRO A 69 -4.14 18.46 -6.29
N PHE A 70 -3.86 17.67 -7.34
CA PHE A 70 -3.16 18.16 -8.54
C PHE A 70 -3.92 17.86 -9.86
N PRO A 71 -5.18 18.29 -10.01
CA PRO A 71 -5.97 17.96 -11.22
C PRO A 71 -5.35 18.51 -12.51
N GLN A 72 -4.65 19.66 -12.43
CA GLN A 72 -4.05 20.33 -13.57
C GLN A 72 -2.78 19.64 -14.09
N ILE A 73 -2.09 18.91 -13.23
CA ILE A 73 -0.85 18.18 -13.55
C ILE A 73 -0.98 16.67 -13.28
N ALA A 74 -2.21 16.15 -13.31
CA ALA A 74 -2.51 14.75 -12.97
C ALA A 74 -1.68 13.75 -13.81
N GLY A 75 -1.39 14.07 -15.07
CA GLY A 75 -0.53 13.24 -15.92
C GLY A 75 0.90 13.13 -15.40
N ALA A 76 1.52 14.24 -15.04
CA ALA A 76 2.89 14.25 -14.48
C ALA A 76 2.94 13.57 -13.11
N ALA A 77 1.95 13.81 -12.25
CA ALA A 77 1.86 13.19 -10.94
C ALA A 77 1.66 11.66 -11.05
N SER A 78 0.85 11.21 -12.00
CA SER A 78 0.66 9.78 -12.29
C SER A 78 1.94 9.12 -12.82
N ALA A 79 2.66 9.79 -13.73
CA ALA A 79 3.93 9.29 -14.25
C ALA A 79 4.99 9.16 -13.14
N LEU A 80 5.08 10.16 -12.25
CA LEU A 80 5.99 10.11 -11.11
C LEU A 80 5.64 8.98 -10.14
N SER A 81 4.35 8.78 -9.85
CA SER A 81 3.88 7.66 -9.01
C SER A 81 4.23 6.31 -9.62
N GLY A 82 4.03 6.14 -10.92
CA GLY A 82 4.42 4.93 -11.65
C GLY A 82 5.94 4.69 -11.63
N PHE A 83 6.72 5.75 -11.84
CA PHE A 83 8.17 5.68 -11.75
C PHE A 83 8.65 5.24 -10.34
N MET A 84 8.06 5.80 -9.30
CA MET A 84 8.37 5.42 -7.92
C MET A 84 7.99 3.96 -7.62
N GLN A 85 6.85 3.48 -8.13
CA GLN A 85 6.45 2.07 -7.98
C GLN A 85 7.42 1.12 -8.66
N LEU A 86 7.78 1.39 -9.92
CA LEU A 86 8.75 0.58 -10.68
C LEU A 86 10.15 0.64 -10.04
N GLY A 87 10.59 1.83 -9.63
CA GLY A 87 11.86 2.01 -8.92
C GLY A 87 11.92 1.25 -7.61
N GLY A 88 10.85 1.30 -6.81
CA GLY A 88 10.72 0.51 -5.58
C GLY A 88 10.76 -1.00 -5.83
N GLY A 89 10.09 -1.47 -6.89
CA GLY A 89 10.13 -2.86 -7.32
C GLY A 89 11.54 -3.30 -7.73
N LEU A 90 12.26 -2.45 -8.48
CA LEU A 90 13.64 -2.70 -8.87
C LEU A 90 14.57 -2.82 -7.65
N VAL A 91 14.48 -1.88 -6.71
CA VAL A 91 15.27 -1.92 -5.46
C VAL A 91 14.95 -3.20 -4.67
N GLY A 92 13.68 -3.56 -4.53
CA GLY A 92 13.27 -4.80 -3.88
C GLY A 92 13.85 -6.04 -4.56
N SER A 93 13.88 -6.08 -5.90
CA SER A 93 14.46 -7.17 -6.69
C SER A 93 15.98 -7.26 -6.51
N ILE A 94 16.68 -6.13 -6.48
CA ILE A 94 18.12 -6.09 -6.23
C ILE A 94 18.42 -6.64 -4.83
N ILE A 95 17.69 -6.19 -3.81
CA ILE A 95 17.84 -6.70 -2.44
C ILE A 95 17.57 -8.21 -2.39
N ALA A 96 16.52 -8.67 -3.07
CA ALA A 96 16.19 -10.10 -3.12
C ALA A 96 17.28 -10.93 -3.79
N SER A 97 17.96 -10.39 -4.82
CA SER A 97 19.04 -11.09 -5.53
C SER A 97 20.32 -11.30 -4.71
N LEU A 98 20.47 -10.58 -3.59
CA LEU A 98 21.59 -10.77 -2.67
C LEU A 98 21.46 -12.04 -1.81
N PHE A 99 20.29 -12.65 -1.80
CA PHE A 99 20.04 -13.89 -1.08
C PHE A 99 20.36 -15.10 -1.95
N ALA A 100 21.17 -16.02 -1.45
CA ALA A 100 21.50 -17.26 -2.16
C ALA A 100 20.29 -18.20 -2.35
N ASN A 101 19.28 -18.08 -1.47
CA ASN A 101 18.07 -18.91 -1.51
C ASN A 101 16.83 -18.04 -1.75
N PRO A 102 16.06 -18.29 -2.82
CA PRO A 102 14.84 -17.52 -3.14
C PRO A 102 13.79 -17.55 -2.03
N VAL A 103 13.67 -18.65 -1.30
CA VAL A 103 12.73 -18.81 -0.19
C VAL A 103 13.08 -17.87 0.96
N THR A 104 14.38 -17.80 1.30
CA THR A 104 14.89 -16.89 2.33
C THR A 104 14.73 -15.43 1.91
N ALA A 105 14.91 -15.11 0.63
CA ALA A 105 14.64 -13.80 0.08
C ALA A 105 13.19 -13.39 0.28
N LEU A 106 12.24 -14.23 -0.11
CA LEU A 106 10.80 -13.99 0.10
C LEU A 106 10.44 -13.84 1.57
N ALA A 107 10.95 -14.74 2.42
CA ALA A 107 10.69 -14.72 3.86
C ALA A 107 11.26 -13.50 4.60
N THR A 108 12.15 -12.74 3.96
CA THR A 108 12.81 -11.57 4.56
C THR A 108 12.40 -10.27 3.89
N VAL A 109 12.41 -10.21 2.56
CA VAL A 109 12.13 -8.98 1.80
C VAL A 109 10.66 -8.60 1.92
N VAL A 110 9.73 -9.54 1.77
CA VAL A 110 8.29 -9.25 1.81
C VAL A 110 7.86 -8.73 3.19
N PRO A 111 8.23 -9.36 4.32
CA PRO A 111 7.95 -8.80 5.64
C PRO A 111 8.65 -7.48 5.91
N GLY A 112 9.88 -7.31 5.41
CA GLY A 112 10.61 -6.04 5.51
C GLY A 112 9.88 -4.90 4.81
N LEU A 113 9.39 -5.11 3.60
CA LEU A 113 8.57 -4.14 2.87
C LEU A 113 7.23 -3.88 3.56
N GLY A 114 6.61 -4.91 4.14
CA GLY A 114 5.40 -4.78 4.95
C GLY A 114 5.63 -3.85 6.16
N LEU A 115 6.73 -4.02 6.88
CA LEU A 115 7.10 -3.16 8.01
C LEU A 115 7.36 -1.72 7.56
N ILE A 116 8.06 -1.50 6.44
CA ILE A 116 8.28 -0.17 5.86
C ILE A 116 6.94 0.49 5.52
N THR A 117 6.00 -0.26 4.95
CA THR A 117 4.65 0.23 4.65
C THR A 117 3.92 0.65 5.91
N LEU A 118 3.98 -0.14 6.97
CA LEU A 118 3.36 0.18 8.25
C LEU A 118 3.98 1.43 8.89
N LEU A 119 5.31 1.51 8.93
CA LEU A 119 6.02 2.67 9.47
C LEU A 119 5.72 3.94 8.68
N SER A 120 5.68 3.85 7.35
CA SER A 120 5.31 4.95 6.46
C SER A 120 3.88 5.42 6.73
N TYR A 121 2.94 4.50 6.95
CA TYR A 121 1.56 4.84 7.30
C TYR A 121 1.46 5.52 8.67
N ILE A 122 2.18 5.01 9.69
CA ILE A 122 2.21 5.62 11.03
C ILE A 122 2.82 7.03 10.94
N TRP A 123 3.93 7.17 10.21
CA TRP A 123 4.56 8.47 9.99
C TRP A 123 3.61 9.46 9.34
N TRP A 124 2.92 9.05 8.28
CA TRP A 124 1.94 9.89 7.60
C TRP A 124 0.80 10.32 8.54
N ARG A 125 0.31 9.46 9.41
CA ARG A 125 -0.70 9.81 10.41
C ARG A 125 -0.25 10.80 11.48
N MET A 126 1.06 10.91 11.70
CA MET A 126 1.65 11.86 12.65
C MET A 126 1.87 13.25 12.04
N LEU A 127 1.83 13.37 10.72
CA LEU A 127 1.95 14.65 10.04
C LEU A 127 0.63 15.42 10.15
N PRO A 128 0.67 16.74 10.49
CA PRO A 128 -0.52 17.58 10.46
C PRO A 128 -1.06 17.66 9.02
N GLU A 129 -2.39 17.70 8.90
CA GLU A 129 -3.03 17.84 7.58
C GLU A 129 -2.55 19.12 6.88
N PRO A 130 -2.18 19.06 5.60
CA PRO A 130 -1.76 20.25 4.87
C PRO A 130 -2.92 21.25 4.81
N PRO A 131 -2.66 22.56 5.01
CA PRO A 131 -3.67 23.59 5.12
C PRO A 131 -4.61 23.69 3.90
N MET A 132 -4.13 23.27 2.72
CA MET A 132 -4.92 23.29 1.47
C MET A 132 -6.11 22.33 1.47
N VAL A 133 -6.05 21.23 2.23
CA VAL A 133 -7.18 20.29 2.35
C VAL A 133 -8.23 20.83 3.29
N SER A 134 -7.82 21.51 4.35
CA SER A 134 -8.70 22.18 5.31
C SER A 134 -9.48 23.35 4.67
N GLU A 135 -8.84 24.13 3.80
CA GLU A 135 -9.50 25.22 3.06
C GLU A 135 -10.51 24.70 2.03
N ALA A 136 -10.18 23.64 1.30
CA ALA A 136 -11.08 23.04 0.31
C ALA A 136 -12.34 22.45 0.97
N LEU A 137 -12.23 21.86 2.16
CA LEU A 137 -13.36 21.35 2.92
C LEU A 137 -14.18 22.46 3.56
N GLY A 138 -13.52 23.54 4.03
CA GLY A 138 -14.19 24.71 4.63
C GLY A 138 -14.94 25.58 3.61
N GLN A 139 -14.57 25.56 2.33
CA GLN A 139 -15.30 26.27 1.28
C GLN A 139 -16.60 25.58 0.85
N HIS A 140 -16.71 24.25 1.09
CA HIS A 140 -17.94 23.51 0.78
C HIS A 140 -19.04 23.69 1.81
N ASP A 141 -18.71 24.20 3.01
CA ASP A 141 -19.66 24.39 4.12
C ASP A 141 -20.17 25.85 4.24
N LYS A 142 -19.80 26.73 3.29
CA LYS A 142 -20.40 28.07 3.24
C LYS A 142 -21.68 27.99 2.39
N PRO A 143 -22.87 28.26 2.99
CA PRO A 143 -24.10 28.40 2.21
C PRO A 143 -23.92 29.57 1.25
N THR A 144 -24.12 29.30 -0.04
CA THR A 144 -24.25 30.34 -1.05
C THR A 144 -25.41 31.26 -0.72
N PRO A 145 -25.26 32.60 -0.75
CA PRO A 145 -26.28 33.56 -0.46
C PRO A 145 -27.49 33.47 -1.39
#